data_213cae6dcb2dbb929d425866cc7f7b7c
#
_entry.id   213cae6dcb2dbb929d425866cc7f7b7c
#
_cell.length_a   1.000
_cell.length_b   1.000
_cell.length_c   1.000
_cell.angle_alpha   90.00
_cell.angle_beta   90.00
_cell.angle_gamma   90.00
#
_symmetry.space_group_name_H-M   'P 1'
#
loop_
_entity.id
_entity.type
_entity.pdbx_description
1 polymer ?
#
loop_
_entity_poly.entity_id
_entity_poly.type
_entity_poly.pdbx_seq_one_letter_code
_entity_poly.pdbx_strand_id
1 'polypeptide(L)'
;LIDEQNKRIDVILSEENLSKAIGRRGQNVRLASKLINYEIDILTDKEDSERRQTEFKERTENLINNLEVDETLGQLLVSENFSSVEEIANSKTDDISKIEGIEDNTAKELIERAKEYLEKEKVEISKKLKKLGVEDKLIGLDGITQGMLVVLGEKNIKKLKDFADLSSDELIGGMDEIKGKRIKI
;
A
#
# COMPACT_ATOMS: atom_id res chain seq x y z
N LEU A 1 -14.09 10.45 -0.74
CA LEU A 1 -12.62 10.56 -0.60
C LEU A 1 -12.03 10.76 -2.00
N ILE A 2 -11.07 11.68 -2.12
CA ILE A 2 -10.41 11.98 -3.40
C ILE A 2 -8.92 11.70 -3.24
N ASP A 3 -8.40 10.82 -4.09
CA ASP A 3 -6.97 10.54 -4.23
C ASP A 3 -6.48 11.16 -5.55
N GLU A 4 -5.84 12.32 -5.45
CA GLU A 4 -5.34 13.06 -6.61
C GLU A 4 -4.13 12.39 -7.26
N GLN A 5 -3.32 11.67 -6.47
CA GLN A 5 -2.10 11.02 -6.97
C GLN A 5 -2.45 9.83 -7.86
N ASN A 6 -3.40 9.01 -7.45
CA ASN A 6 -3.86 7.85 -8.19
C ASN A 6 -5.06 8.16 -9.10
N LYS A 7 -5.53 9.40 -9.12
CA LYS A 7 -6.74 9.84 -9.85
C LYS A 7 -7.96 8.97 -9.55
N ARG A 8 -8.20 8.72 -8.26
CA ARG A 8 -9.28 7.87 -7.78
C ARG A 8 -10.21 8.62 -6.85
N ILE A 9 -11.50 8.34 -6.95
CA ILE A 9 -12.55 8.93 -6.10
C ILE A 9 -13.41 7.81 -5.54
N ASP A 10 -13.47 7.72 -4.22
CA ASP A 10 -14.39 6.83 -3.53
C ASP A 10 -15.68 7.62 -3.20
N VAL A 11 -16.79 7.15 -3.70
CA VAL A 11 -18.13 7.72 -3.49
C VAL A 11 -18.91 6.79 -2.57
N ILE A 12 -19.23 7.28 -1.38
CA ILE A 12 -19.96 6.51 -0.37
C ILE A 12 -21.44 6.91 -0.47
N LEU A 13 -22.31 5.93 -0.60
CA LEU A 13 -23.75 6.10 -0.80
C LEU A 13 -24.57 5.12 0.05
N SER A 14 -25.79 5.51 0.36
CA SER A 14 -26.77 4.56 0.90
C SER A 14 -27.16 3.49 -0.14
N GLU A 15 -27.50 2.29 0.32
CA GLU A 15 -27.88 1.16 -0.56
C GLU A 15 -29.00 1.52 -1.54
N GLU A 16 -29.95 2.37 -1.13
CA GLU A 16 -31.07 2.82 -1.96
C GLU A 16 -30.61 3.60 -3.21
N ASN A 17 -29.48 4.30 -3.12
CA ASN A 17 -28.96 5.13 -4.21
C ASN A 17 -27.92 4.40 -5.08
N LEU A 18 -27.42 3.26 -4.61
CA LEU A 18 -26.37 2.51 -5.28
C LEU A 18 -26.70 2.18 -6.74
N SER A 19 -27.90 1.63 -6.98
CA SER A 19 -28.34 1.27 -8.34
C SER A 19 -28.48 2.47 -9.26
N LYS A 20 -28.86 3.64 -8.74
CA LYS A 20 -28.98 4.89 -9.52
C LYS A 20 -27.60 5.43 -9.88
N ALA A 21 -26.66 5.41 -8.95
CA ALA A 21 -25.31 5.89 -9.16
C ALA A 21 -24.54 5.02 -10.17
N ILE A 22 -24.62 3.71 -10.03
CA ILE A 22 -23.99 2.77 -10.95
C ILE A 22 -24.63 2.83 -12.34
N GLY A 23 -25.96 2.89 -12.39
CA GLY A 23 -26.74 2.85 -13.63
C GLY A 23 -26.75 1.47 -14.31
N ARG A 24 -27.50 1.35 -15.41
CA ARG A 24 -27.56 0.09 -16.15
C ARG A 24 -26.18 -0.31 -16.68
N ARG A 25 -25.73 -1.51 -16.29
CA ARG A 25 -24.39 -2.04 -16.68
C ARG A 25 -23.23 -1.10 -16.35
N GLY A 26 -23.33 -0.29 -15.29
CA GLY A 26 -22.29 0.62 -14.90
C GLY A 26 -22.14 1.86 -15.79
N GLN A 27 -23.16 2.22 -16.58
CA GLN A 27 -23.05 3.34 -17.53
C GLN A 27 -22.84 4.68 -16.84
N ASN A 28 -23.54 4.96 -15.73
CA ASN A 28 -23.46 6.27 -15.07
C ASN A 28 -22.07 6.48 -14.47
N VAL A 29 -21.55 5.52 -13.70
CA VAL A 29 -20.22 5.61 -13.11
C VAL A 29 -19.14 5.69 -14.19
N ARG A 30 -19.25 4.90 -15.28
CA ARG A 30 -18.30 4.95 -16.39
C ARG A 30 -18.30 6.28 -17.12
N LEU A 31 -19.46 6.89 -17.33
CA LEU A 31 -19.57 8.21 -17.96
C LEU A 31 -19.00 9.30 -17.04
N ALA A 32 -19.32 9.26 -15.75
CA ALA A 32 -18.77 10.18 -14.77
C ALA A 32 -17.24 10.07 -14.70
N SER A 33 -16.70 8.86 -14.59
CA SER A 33 -15.28 8.58 -14.58
C SER A 33 -14.57 9.15 -15.82
N LYS A 34 -15.12 8.93 -17.01
CA LYS A 34 -14.56 9.49 -18.25
C LYS A 34 -14.62 11.01 -18.31
N LEU A 35 -15.69 11.61 -17.77
CA LEU A 35 -15.88 13.07 -17.80
C LEU A 35 -14.85 13.80 -16.96
N ILE A 36 -14.54 13.27 -15.77
CA ILE A 36 -13.60 13.87 -14.83
C ILE A 36 -12.18 13.32 -14.94
N ASN A 37 -11.99 12.25 -15.72
CA ASN A 37 -10.71 11.54 -15.87
C ASN A 37 -10.15 11.00 -14.55
N TYR A 38 -11.05 10.48 -13.70
CA TYR A 38 -10.75 9.80 -12.45
C TYR A 38 -11.44 8.43 -12.45
N GLU A 39 -10.81 7.45 -11.81
CA GLU A 39 -11.47 6.20 -11.48
C GLU A 39 -12.44 6.44 -10.33
N ILE A 40 -13.69 5.99 -10.47
CA ILE A 40 -14.72 6.16 -9.44
C ILE A 40 -15.11 4.79 -8.90
N ASP A 41 -14.85 4.61 -7.61
CA ASP A 41 -15.38 3.47 -6.85
C ASP A 41 -16.61 3.90 -6.07
N ILE A 42 -17.66 3.11 -6.17
CA ILE A 42 -18.91 3.34 -5.44
C ILE A 42 -19.03 2.28 -4.37
N LEU A 43 -19.15 2.73 -3.13
CA LEU A 43 -19.26 1.89 -1.93
C LEU A 43 -20.54 2.26 -1.17
N THR A 44 -21.11 1.28 -0.50
CA THR A 44 -22.12 1.53 0.52
C THR A 44 -21.47 1.97 1.83
N ASP A 45 -22.24 2.63 2.72
CA ASP A 45 -21.79 2.98 4.07
C ASP A 45 -21.27 1.75 4.83
N LYS A 46 -21.91 0.61 4.61
CA LYS A 46 -21.52 -0.66 5.23
C LYS A 46 -20.17 -1.17 4.69
N GLU A 47 -20.02 -1.21 3.37
CA GLU A 47 -18.76 -1.64 2.72
C GLU A 47 -17.60 -0.72 3.09
N ASP A 48 -17.83 0.60 3.17
CA ASP A 48 -16.80 1.55 3.59
C ASP A 48 -16.42 1.34 5.07
N SER A 49 -17.40 1.09 5.94
CA SER A 49 -17.13 0.78 7.35
C SER A 49 -16.35 -0.51 7.52
N GLU A 50 -16.73 -1.57 6.83
CA GLU A 50 -16.04 -2.86 6.85
C GLU A 50 -14.59 -2.72 6.30
N ARG A 51 -14.43 -1.96 5.21
CA ARG A 51 -13.10 -1.65 4.65
C ARG A 51 -12.22 -0.93 5.67
N ARG A 52 -12.73 0.14 6.30
CA ARG A 52 -11.97 0.90 7.31
C ARG A 52 -11.59 0.05 8.51
N GLN A 53 -12.49 -0.83 8.97
CA GLN A 53 -12.18 -1.75 10.06
C GLN A 53 -11.08 -2.74 9.66
N THR A 54 -11.14 -3.27 8.45
CA THR A 54 -10.13 -4.18 7.93
C THR A 54 -8.78 -3.47 7.80
N GLU A 55 -8.75 -2.29 7.18
CA GLU A 55 -7.54 -1.48 7.05
C GLU A 55 -6.93 -1.12 8.42
N PHE A 56 -7.76 -0.73 9.38
CA PHE A 56 -7.31 -0.43 10.74
C PHE A 56 -6.66 -1.67 11.39
N LYS A 57 -7.31 -2.82 11.26
CA LYS A 57 -6.80 -4.07 11.80
C LYS A 57 -5.48 -4.48 11.14
N GLU A 58 -5.40 -4.45 9.82
CA GLU A 58 -4.19 -4.79 9.07
C GLU A 58 -3.02 -3.87 9.43
N ARG A 59 -3.26 -2.54 9.53
CA ARG A 59 -2.24 -1.58 9.96
C ARG A 59 -1.78 -1.83 11.39
N THR A 60 -2.72 -2.10 12.29
CA THR A 60 -2.41 -2.44 13.69
C THR A 60 -1.57 -3.70 13.77
N GLU A 61 -1.99 -4.79 13.10
CA GLU A 61 -1.23 -6.04 13.05
C GLU A 61 0.18 -5.86 12.45
N ASN A 62 0.30 -5.02 11.44
CA ASN A 62 1.59 -4.68 10.83
C ASN A 62 2.53 -4.01 11.83
N LEU A 63 2.05 -2.99 12.56
CA LEU A 63 2.86 -2.32 13.59
C LEU A 63 3.22 -3.25 14.75
N ILE A 64 2.28 -4.07 15.23
CA ILE A 64 2.52 -5.05 16.30
C ILE A 64 3.64 -6.01 15.91
N ASN A 65 3.55 -6.60 14.71
CA ASN A 65 4.51 -7.61 14.26
C ASN A 65 5.89 -7.03 13.97
N ASN A 66 5.95 -5.82 13.41
CA ASN A 66 7.20 -5.23 12.94
C ASN A 66 7.95 -4.45 14.03
N LEU A 67 7.22 -3.89 14.99
CA LEU A 67 7.80 -3.11 16.10
C LEU A 67 7.84 -3.91 17.42
N GLU A 68 7.27 -5.12 17.44
CA GLU A 68 7.16 -5.95 18.64
C GLU A 68 6.50 -5.20 19.81
N VAL A 69 5.40 -4.49 19.51
CA VAL A 69 4.59 -3.75 20.50
C VAL A 69 3.32 -4.52 20.84
N ASP A 70 2.71 -4.17 21.96
CA ASP A 70 1.43 -4.74 22.34
C ASP A 70 0.28 -4.19 21.48
N GLU A 71 -0.87 -4.88 21.56
CA GLU A 71 -2.05 -4.53 20.77
C GLU A 71 -2.56 -3.12 21.10
N THR A 72 -2.52 -2.72 22.37
CA THR A 72 -3.01 -1.42 22.81
C THR A 72 -2.19 -0.29 22.20
N LEU A 73 -0.87 -0.42 22.22
CA LEU A 73 0.04 0.56 21.65
C LEU A 73 -0.07 0.60 20.14
N GLY A 74 -0.21 -0.57 19.48
CA GLY A 74 -0.42 -0.65 18.03
C GLY A 74 -1.71 0.06 17.60
N GLN A 75 -2.83 -0.18 18.30
CA GLN A 75 -4.11 0.48 18.04
C GLN A 75 -4.03 1.99 18.29
N LEU A 76 -3.34 2.41 19.34
CA LEU A 76 -3.15 3.81 19.69
C LEU A 76 -2.37 4.55 18.58
N LEU A 77 -1.27 3.97 18.12
CA LEU A 77 -0.48 4.56 17.02
C LEU A 77 -1.30 4.72 15.74
N VAL A 78 -2.07 3.69 15.36
CA VAL A 78 -2.93 3.77 14.17
C VAL A 78 -4.05 4.80 14.34
N SER A 79 -4.64 4.95 15.54
CA SER A 79 -5.67 5.96 15.80
C SER A 79 -5.14 7.40 15.71
N GLU A 80 -3.85 7.60 15.97
CA GLU A 80 -3.14 8.87 15.84
C GLU A 80 -2.49 9.06 14.44
N ASN A 81 -2.96 8.28 13.46
CA ASN A 81 -2.55 8.31 12.05
C ASN A 81 -1.13 7.82 11.75
N PHE A 82 -0.47 7.14 12.66
CA PHE A 82 0.77 6.41 12.36
C PHE A 82 0.42 5.05 11.75
N SER A 83 0.41 4.96 10.44
CA SER A 83 -0.08 3.76 9.74
C SER A 83 1.04 2.86 9.19
N SER A 84 2.29 3.31 9.22
CA SER A 84 3.43 2.53 8.73
C SER A 84 4.66 2.66 9.63
N VAL A 85 5.56 1.68 9.52
CA VAL A 85 6.85 1.68 10.25
C VAL A 85 7.74 2.84 9.78
N GLU A 86 7.67 3.18 8.49
CA GLU A 86 8.41 4.28 7.89
C GLU A 86 8.00 5.63 8.47
N GLU A 87 6.70 5.84 8.70
CA GLU A 87 6.19 7.07 9.32
C GLU A 87 6.75 7.24 10.73
N ILE A 88 6.75 6.16 11.52
CA ILE A 88 7.30 6.17 12.88
C ILE A 88 8.82 6.41 12.86
N ALA A 89 9.56 5.75 11.97
CA ALA A 89 11.01 5.91 11.85
C ALA A 89 11.43 7.33 11.45
N ASN A 90 10.60 8.03 10.67
CA ASN A 90 10.85 9.39 10.20
C ASN A 90 10.26 10.48 11.12
N SER A 91 9.46 10.10 12.11
CA SER A 91 8.82 11.02 13.05
C SER A 91 9.84 11.57 14.07
N LYS A 92 9.50 12.71 14.64
CA LYS A 92 10.23 13.26 15.79
C LYS A 92 9.70 12.63 17.07
N THR A 93 10.57 12.50 18.06
CA THR A 93 10.18 12.02 19.40
C THR A 93 9.02 12.82 19.96
N ASP A 94 9.07 14.15 19.81
CA ASP A 94 8.04 15.07 20.31
C ASP A 94 6.64 14.84 19.69
N ASP A 95 6.57 14.32 18.47
CA ASP A 95 5.29 14.06 17.79
C ASP A 95 4.63 12.79 18.31
N ILE A 96 5.43 11.78 18.65
CA ILE A 96 4.94 10.52 19.22
C ILE A 96 4.66 10.68 20.71
N SER A 97 5.47 11.45 21.46
CA SER A 97 5.26 11.67 22.90
C SER A 97 4.08 12.60 23.23
N LYS A 98 3.53 13.31 22.23
CA LYS A 98 2.23 14.05 22.39
C LYS A 98 1.04 13.12 22.51
N ILE A 99 1.17 11.88 22.10
CA ILE A 99 0.11 10.88 22.19
C ILE A 99 -0.09 10.53 23.67
N GLU A 100 -1.32 10.67 24.13
CA GLU A 100 -1.65 10.36 25.52
C GLU A 100 -1.35 8.89 25.82
N GLY A 101 -0.53 8.65 26.84
CA GLY A 101 -0.08 7.31 27.23
C GLY A 101 1.28 6.88 26.67
N ILE A 102 1.96 7.71 25.87
CA ILE A 102 3.32 7.44 25.38
C ILE A 102 4.32 8.41 26.00
N GLU A 103 5.26 7.88 26.78
CA GLU A 103 6.35 8.66 27.38
C GLU A 103 7.48 8.89 26.36
N ASP A 104 8.29 9.94 26.58
CA ASP A 104 9.44 10.28 25.73
C ASP A 104 10.43 9.11 25.52
N ASN A 105 10.62 8.29 26.54
CA ASN A 105 11.50 7.12 26.44
C ASN A 105 10.91 6.06 25.52
N THR A 106 9.60 5.80 25.65
CA THR A 106 8.87 4.86 24.78
C THR A 106 8.85 5.36 23.35
N ALA A 107 8.64 6.67 23.13
CA ALA A 107 8.70 7.26 21.79
C ALA A 107 10.06 7.09 21.12
N LYS A 108 11.16 7.30 21.87
CA LYS A 108 12.53 7.07 21.36
C LYS A 108 12.75 5.60 21.00
N GLU A 109 12.36 4.71 21.88
CA GLU A 109 12.49 3.26 21.66
C GLU A 109 11.70 2.79 20.43
N LEU A 110 10.47 3.30 20.23
CA LEU A 110 9.66 3.01 19.04
C LEU A 110 10.35 3.46 17.75
N ILE A 111 10.92 4.67 17.74
CA ILE A 111 11.67 5.19 16.59
C ILE A 111 12.92 4.36 16.30
N GLU A 112 13.66 3.96 17.35
CA GLU A 112 14.84 3.10 17.19
C GLU A 112 14.47 1.73 16.62
N ARG A 113 13.45 1.08 17.19
CA ARG A 113 12.94 -0.21 16.68
C ARG A 113 12.48 -0.11 15.23
N ALA A 114 11.75 0.97 14.88
CA ALA A 114 11.31 1.22 13.51
C ALA A 114 12.51 1.36 12.54
N LYS A 115 13.54 2.09 12.92
CA LYS A 115 14.76 2.22 12.11
C LYS A 115 15.50 0.90 11.96
N GLU A 116 15.65 0.14 13.05
CA GLU A 116 16.29 -1.18 13.01
C GLU A 116 15.51 -2.16 12.12
N TYR A 117 14.19 -2.15 12.20
CA TYR A 117 13.34 -2.98 11.35
C TYR A 117 13.56 -2.65 9.88
N LEU A 118 13.48 -1.37 9.50
CA LEU A 118 13.69 -0.94 8.12
C LEU A 118 15.09 -1.27 7.59
N GLU A 119 16.10 -1.20 8.44
CA GLU A 119 17.47 -1.57 8.05
C GLU A 119 17.61 -3.08 7.84
N LYS A 120 17.02 -3.89 8.73
CA LYS A 120 16.96 -5.36 8.56
C LYS A 120 16.20 -5.73 7.27
N GLU A 121 15.05 -5.10 7.03
CA GLU A 121 14.25 -5.31 5.83
C GLU A 121 15.04 -5.00 4.55
N LYS A 122 15.74 -3.85 4.51
CA LYS A 122 16.62 -3.49 3.38
C LYS A 122 17.70 -4.54 3.13
N VAL A 123 18.32 -5.03 4.18
CA VAL A 123 19.36 -6.08 4.07
C VAL A 123 18.75 -7.38 3.54
N GLU A 124 17.57 -7.77 4.02
CA GLU A 124 16.88 -8.97 3.55
C GLU A 124 16.45 -8.87 2.10
N ILE A 125 15.84 -7.74 1.71
CA ILE A 125 15.48 -7.46 0.33
C ILE A 125 16.72 -7.48 -0.57
N SER A 126 17.82 -6.85 -0.15
CA SER A 126 19.08 -6.86 -0.90
C SER A 126 19.63 -8.28 -1.08
N LYS A 127 19.59 -9.12 -0.05
CA LYS A 127 19.95 -10.54 -0.14
C LYS A 127 19.02 -11.30 -1.09
N LYS A 128 17.71 -11.02 -1.04
CA LYS A 128 16.70 -11.66 -1.91
C LYS A 128 16.91 -11.28 -3.37
N LEU A 129 17.17 -9.99 -3.67
CA LEU A 129 17.49 -9.51 -5.02
C LEU A 129 18.76 -10.16 -5.59
N LYS A 130 19.83 -10.28 -4.78
CA LYS A 130 21.04 -10.99 -5.16
C LYS A 130 20.78 -12.47 -5.45
N LYS A 131 19.97 -13.14 -4.63
CA LYS A 131 19.57 -14.55 -4.82
C LYS A 131 18.78 -14.73 -6.12
N LEU A 132 17.89 -13.79 -6.44
CA LEU A 132 17.12 -13.79 -7.68
C LEU A 132 17.96 -13.46 -8.91
N GLY A 133 19.14 -12.87 -8.73
CA GLY A 133 20.04 -12.47 -9.81
C GLY A 133 19.57 -11.24 -10.56
N VAL A 134 18.95 -10.29 -9.86
CA VAL A 134 18.51 -9.01 -10.44
C VAL A 134 19.74 -8.14 -10.69
N GLU A 135 19.83 -7.55 -11.89
CA GLU A 135 20.97 -6.74 -12.34
C GLU A 135 21.03 -5.40 -11.60
N ASP A 136 22.24 -4.97 -11.18
CA ASP A 136 22.44 -3.70 -10.46
C ASP A 136 21.90 -2.49 -11.24
N LYS A 137 21.92 -2.53 -12.58
CA LYS A 137 21.34 -1.49 -13.42
C LYS A 137 19.83 -1.36 -13.29
N LEU A 138 19.12 -2.46 -13.01
CA LEU A 138 17.69 -2.46 -12.76
C LEU A 138 17.40 -1.96 -11.34
N ILE A 139 18.26 -2.31 -10.37
CA ILE A 139 18.16 -1.87 -8.97
C ILE A 139 18.34 -0.35 -8.85
N GLY A 140 19.19 0.24 -9.68
CA GLY A 140 19.45 1.68 -9.68
C GLY A 140 18.49 2.53 -10.51
N LEU A 141 17.37 1.98 -10.99
CA LEU A 141 16.41 2.72 -11.79
C LEU A 141 15.49 3.57 -10.90
N ASP A 142 15.43 4.88 -11.18
CA ASP A 142 14.55 5.80 -10.48
C ASP A 142 13.07 5.43 -10.69
N GLY A 143 12.28 5.50 -9.63
CA GLY A 143 10.85 5.23 -9.66
C GLY A 143 10.47 3.76 -9.43
N ILE A 144 11.43 2.84 -9.32
CA ILE A 144 11.16 1.44 -8.97
C ILE A 144 11.50 1.22 -7.49
N THR A 145 10.51 0.77 -6.72
CA THR A 145 10.73 0.42 -5.32
C THR A 145 11.43 -0.94 -5.18
N GLN A 146 12.08 -1.15 -4.05
CA GLN A 146 12.74 -2.43 -3.76
C GLN A 146 11.76 -3.62 -3.76
N GLY A 147 10.52 -3.40 -3.28
CA GLY A 147 9.45 -4.39 -3.34
C GLY A 147 9.08 -4.76 -4.77
N MET A 148 8.96 -3.77 -5.67
CA MET A 148 8.72 -4.01 -7.10
C MET A 148 9.85 -4.82 -7.72
N LEU A 149 11.11 -4.55 -7.39
CA LEU A 149 12.26 -5.30 -7.88
C LEU A 149 12.22 -6.77 -7.47
N VAL A 150 11.76 -7.07 -6.26
CA VAL A 150 11.58 -8.45 -5.79
C VAL A 150 10.53 -9.17 -6.64
N VAL A 151 9.36 -8.53 -6.84
CA VAL A 151 8.28 -9.09 -7.67
C VAL A 151 8.74 -9.31 -9.11
N LEU A 152 9.43 -8.34 -9.71
CA LEU A 152 10.01 -8.47 -11.05
C LEU A 152 11.00 -9.62 -11.12
N GLY A 153 11.89 -9.75 -10.14
CA GLY A 153 12.86 -10.83 -10.06
C GLY A 153 12.21 -12.22 -9.93
N GLU A 154 11.15 -12.35 -9.16
CA GLU A 154 10.35 -13.57 -9.02
C GLU A 154 9.66 -13.95 -10.34
N LYS A 155 9.27 -12.96 -11.14
CA LYS A 155 8.71 -13.14 -12.50
C LYS A 155 9.76 -13.32 -13.59
N ASN A 156 11.03 -13.52 -13.22
CA ASN A 156 12.17 -13.67 -14.15
C ASN A 156 12.55 -12.40 -14.93
N ILE A 157 12.02 -11.25 -14.59
CA ILE A 157 12.41 -9.95 -15.14
C ILE A 157 13.60 -9.45 -14.31
N LYS A 158 14.82 -9.77 -14.78
CA LYS A 158 16.04 -9.60 -13.98
C LYS A 158 17.00 -8.56 -14.55
N LYS A 159 16.84 -8.23 -15.82
CA LYS A 159 17.72 -7.31 -16.54
C LYS A 159 16.94 -6.07 -16.96
N LEU A 160 17.67 -4.96 -17.08
CA LEU A 160 17.09 -3.71 -17.60
C LEU A 160 16.43 -3.88 -18.97
N LYS A 161 16.98 -4.77 -19.82
CA LYS A 161 16.42 -5.08 -21.14
C LYS A 161 15.06 -5.79 -21.01
N ASP A 162 14.97 -6.78 -20.13
CA ASP A 162 13.72 -7.54 -19.91
C ASP A 162 12.61 -6.61 -19.40
N PHE A 163 12.99 -5.62 -18.57
CA PHE A 163 12.08 -4.59 -18.08
C PHE A 163 11.64 -3.60 -19.18
N ALA A 164 12.57 -3.22 -20.07
CA ALA A 164 12.30 -2.31 -21.18
C ALA A 164 11.40 -2.93 -22.26
N ASP A 165 11.41 -4.25 -22.36
CA ASP A 165 10.59 -5.01 -23.31
C ASP A 165 9.13 -5.19 -22.82
N LEU A 166 8.83 -4.84 -21.54
CA LEU A 166 7.48 -4.90 -21.00
C LEU A 166 6.60 -3.78 -21.54
N SER A 167 5.37 -4.13 -21.88
CA SER A 167 4.34 -3.14 -22.19
C SER A 167 3.84 -2.44 -20.94
N SER A 168 3.29 -1.24 -21.09
CA SER A 168 2.67 -0.50 -19.96
C SER A 168 1.54 -1.31 -19.31
N ASP A 169 0.80 -2.09 -20.10
CA ASP A 169 -0.30 -2.92 -19.60
C ASP A 169 0.19 -4.08 -18.73
N GLU A 170 1.36 -4.65 -19.05
CA GLU A 170 2.01 -5.69 -18.24
C GLU A 170 2.55 -5.14 -16.91
N LEU A 171 3.00 -3.88 -16.90
CA LEU A 171 3.49 -3.19 -15.70
C LEU A 171 2.36 -2.75 -14.75
N ILE A 172 1.22 -2.31 -15.31
CA ILE A 172 0.06 -1.81 -14.54
C ILE A 172 -0.82 -2.97 -14.02
N GLY A 173 -0.44 -4.21 -14.29
CA GLY A 173 -1.19 -5.38 -13.91
C GLY A 173 -2.13 -5.85 -15.02
N GLY A 174 -1.59 -5.98 -16.22
CA GLY A 174 -2.23 -6.69 -17.31
C GLY A 174 -2.65 -8.09 -16.85
N MET A 175 -3.83 -8.53 -17.27
CA MET A 175 -4.32 -9.86 -16.94
C MET A 175 -3.47 -10.92 -17.62
N ASP A 176 -2.66 -11.64 -16.85
CA ASP A 176 -2.00 -12.85 -17.36
C ASP A 176 -3.02 -13.98 -17.53
N GLU A 177 -3.09 -14.54 -18.71
CA GLU A 177 -3.81 -15.78 -18.99
C GLU A 177 -2.97 -16.98 -18.57
N ILE A 178 -2.95 -17.30 -17.27
CA ILE A 178 -2.40 -18.57 -16.81
C ILE A 178 -3.55 -19.59 -16.76
N LYS A 179 -3.52 -20.56 -17.66
CA LYS A 179 -4.48 -21.67 -17.77
C LYS A 179 -5.96 -21.25 -17.93
N GLY A 180 -6.23 -20.24 -18.76
CA GLY A 180 -7.61 -19.83 -19.05
C GLY A 180 -8.35 -19.10 -17.91
N LYS A 181 -7.63 -18.67 -16.86
CA LYS A 181 -8.14 -17.78 -15.83
C LYS A 181 -7.37 -16.46 -15.86
N ARG A 182 -8.11 -15.37 -16.04
CA ARG A 182 -7.57 -14.02 -15.92
C ARG A 182 -7.27 -13.74 -14.45
N ILE A 183 -6.00 -13.62 -14.10
CA ILE A 183 -5.53 -13.26 -12.76
C ILE A 183 -5.00 -11.84 -12.85
N LYS A 184 -5.57 -10.94 -12.05
CA LYS A 184 -5.04 -9.58 -11.89
C LYS A 184 -3.70 -9.69 -11.13
N ILE A 185 -2.64 -9.18 -11.73
CA ILE A 185 -1.31 -9.10 -11.11
C ILE A 185 -1.23 -7.82 -10.30
#